data_7b5ada9f1c6d050ec7c7e15eca295eab
#
_entry.id   7b5ada9f1c6d050ec7c7e15eca295eab
#
_cell.length_a   1.000
_cell.length_b   1.000
_cell.length_c   1.000
_cell.angle_alpha   90.00
_cell.angle_beta   90.00
_cell.angle_gamma   90.00
#
_symmetry.space_group_name_H-M   'P 1'
#
loop_
_entity.id
_entity.type
_entity.pdbx_description
1 polymer ?
#
loop_
_entity_poly.entity_id
_entity_poly.type
_entity_poly.pdbx_seq_one_letter_code
_entity_poly.pdbx_strand_id
1 'polypeptide(L)'
;AAFKTGADYGSMGTWSVPMEDPAYGLGIENSYTEPMTKYNFDRHEAWKKQGNMAVICMGIDPGVVNVFAKYAATELLDEITEVHVKDGGNLSVPGADPDDIMFGFNVWTVLDEVMNPNVEYDKDKGGFIVEKAFAGQEVYEMPEGVGKNTLVKVEHEEVVTMARYLSQYGLKKATFKISLDENLITALKVLDKLGLRSIKPVQVG
;
A
#
# COMPACT_ATOMS: atom_id res chain seq x y z
N ALA A 1 -15.85 13.86 -8.68
CA ALA A 1 -16.56 14.10 -9.94
C ALA A 1 -17.73 13.12 -10.09
N ALA A 2 -17.53 11.81 -10.21
CA ALA A 2 -18.58 10.80 -10.48
C ALA A 2 -19.78 10.90 -9.51
N PHE A 3 -19.55 10.93 -8.20
CA PHE A 3 -20.61 11.09 -7.21
C PHE A 3 -21.50 12.33 -7.45
N LYS A 4 -20.90 13.47 -7.81
CA LYS A 4 -21.64 14.72 -8.05
C LYS A 4 -22.49 14.69 -9.31
N THR A 5 -22.13 13.85 -10.28
CA THR A 5 -22.84 13.72 -11.55
C THR A 5 -23.82 12.55 -11.59
N GLY A 6 -23.88 11.74 -10.53
CA GLY A 6 -24.72 10.56 -10.48
C GLY A 6 -24.19 9.40 -11.35
N ALA A 7 -22.92 9.42 -11.71
CA ALA A 7 -22.29 8.33 -12.45
C ALA A 7 -21.72 7.26 -11.52
N ASP A 8 -21.70 6.02 -11.97
CA ASP A 8 -20.94 4.97 -11.31
C ASP A 8 -19.42 5.24 -11.44
N TYR A 9 -18.64 4.64 -10.55
CA TYR A 9 -17.19 4.85 -10.49
C TYR A 9 -16.44 3.53 -10.37
N GLY A 10 -15.35 3.42 -11.11
CA GLY A 10 -14.42 2.30 -11.00
C GLY A 10 -12.97 2.80 -10.92
N SER A 11 -12.16 2.19 -10.06
CA SER A 11 -10.74 2.52 -9.90
C SER A 11 -9.92 1.29 -9.54
N MET A 12 -8.68 1.26 -10.02
CA MET A 12 -7.72 0.23 -9.64
C MET A 12 -7.16 0.45 -8.23
N GLY A 13 -7.15 1.68 -7.74
CA GLY A 13 -6.71 2.02 -6.39
C GLY A 13 -7.79 2.72 -5.57
N THR A 14 -7.36 3.34 -4.50
CA THR A 14 -8.21 4.16 -3.63
C THR A 14 -7.74 5.61 -3.60
N TRP A 15 -8.49 6.46 -2.92
CA TRP A 15 -8.08 7.81 -2.61
C TRP A 15 -7.44 7.84 -1.23
N SER A 16 -6.24 8.37 -1.13
CA SER A 16 -5.61 8.73 0.13
C SER A 16 -6.00 10.15 0.56
N VAL A 17 -5.42 10.62 1.65
CA VAL A 17 -5.69 11.96 2.16
C VAL A 17 -5.34 13.03 1.12
N PRO A 18 -6.22 14.02 0.85
CA PRO A 18 -5.91 15.11 -0.07
C PRO A 18 -4.64 15.86 0.31
N MET A 19 -3.85 16.25 -0.68
CA MET A 19 -2.61 17.02 -0.44
C MET A 19 -2.87 18.41 0.18
N GLU A 20 -4.08 18.93 0.05
CA GLU A 20 -4.53 20.16 0.70
C GLU A 20 -4.77 19.98 2.21
N ASP A 21 -4.85 18.76 2.70
CA ASP A 21 -4.97 18.50 4.12
C ASP A 21 -3.67 18.89 4.84
N PRO A 22 -3.74 19.79 5.84
CA PRO A 22 -2.55 20.20 6.58
C PRO A 22 -1.79 19.02 7.23
N ALA A 23 -2.49 17.97 7.64
CA ALA A 23 -1.86 16.80 8.20
C ALA A 23 -1.01 16.06 7.15
N TYR A 24 -1.50 15.94 5.93
CA TYR A 24 -0.76 15.32 4.82
C TYR A 24 0.51 16.10 4.46
N GLY A 25 0.41 17.42 4.40
CA GLY A 25 1.53 18.28 4.02
C GLY A 25 2.56 18.57 5.11
N LEU A 26 2.31 18.17 6.36
CA LEU A 26 3.15 18.54 7.50
C LEU A 26 4.20 17.49 7.90
N GLY A 27 4.24 16.37 7.22
CA GLY A 27 5.15 15.28 7.50
C GLY A 27 4.40 13.98 7.76
N ILE A 28 5.09 12.90 7.52
CA ILE A 28 4.51 11.55 7.48
C ILE A 28 3.92 11.15 8.83
N GLU A 29 4.58 11.49 9.92
CA GLU A 29 4.12 11.22 11.27
C GLU A 29 2.77 11.88 11.62
N ASN A 30 2.39 12.91 10.89
CA ASN A 30 1.13 13.61 11.08
C ASN A 30 0.09 13.29 9.99
N SER A 31 0.52 12.70 8.88
CA SER A 31 -0.37 12.40 7.75
C SER A 31 -1.09 11.07 7.91
N TYR A 32 -0.68 10.25 8.86
CA TYR A 32 -1.13 8.87 8.96
C TYR A 32 -1.89 8.56 10.24
N THR A 33 -3.07 9.09 10.36
CA THR A 33 -3.99 8.77 11.48
C THR A 33 -5.00 7.68 11.11
N GLU A 34 -5.19 7.42 9.83
CA GLU A 34 -6.21 6.51 9.33
C GLU A 34 -5.69 5.67 8.18
N PRO A 35 -6.06 4.39 8.10
CA PRO A 35 -5.67 3.53 6.98
C PRO A 35 -6.15 4.08 5.65
N MET A 36 -5.35 3.89 4.61
CA MET A 36 -5.75 4.00 3.21
C MET A 36 -7.13 3.38 2.99
N THR A 37 -7.93 3.87 2.08
CA THR A 37 -9.32 3.44 1.86
C THR A 37 -10.39 4.06 2.76
N LYS A 38 -10.04 4.56 3.94
CA LYS A 38 -11.05 5.13 4.85
C LYS A 38 -11.89 6.21 4.19
N TYR A 39 -11.25 7.13 3.47
CA TYR A 39 -11.93 8.16 2.69
C TYR A 39 -13.02 7.59 1.76
N ASN A 40 -12.76 6.45 1.13
CA ASN A 40 -13.69 5.78 0.22
C ASN A 40 -14.82 5.10 1.00
N PHE A 41 -14.49 4.33 2.02
CA PHE A 41 -15.49 3.59 2.81
C PHE A 41 -16.42 4.49 3.63
N ASP A 42 -15.95 5.61 4.13
CA ASP A 42 -16.78 6.58 4.85
C ASP A 42 -17.90 7.16 3.98
N ARG A 43 -17.78 7.05 2.66
CA ARG A 43 -18.79 7.50 1.69
C ARG A 43 -19.75 6.42 1.23
N HIS A 44 -19.60 5.19 1.73
CA HIS A 44 -20.42 4.05 1.31
C HIS A 44 -21.91 4.34 1.36
N GLU A 45 -22.41 4.81 2.49
CA GLU A 45 -23.85 5.09 2.68
C GLU A 45 -24.35 6.22 1.78
N ALA A 46 -23.52 7.22 1.49
CA ALA A 46 -23.88 8.29 0.57
C ALA A 46 -24.03 7.77 -0.87
N TRP A 47 -23.14 6.92 -1.35
CA TRP A 47 -23.22 6.28 -2.65
C TRP A 47 -24.46 5.40 -2.75
N LYS A 48 -24.70 4.57 -1.74
CA LYS A 48 -25.86 3.68 -1.67
C LYS A 48 -27.18 4.46 -1.68
N LYS A 49 -27.27 5.55 -0.92
CA LYS A 49 -28.46 6.41 -0.88
C LYS A 49 -28.74 7.07 -2.23
N GLN A 50 -27.72 7.38 -3.00
CA GLN A 50 -27.87 7.97 -4.33
C GLN A 50 -28.25 6.93 -5.38
N GLY A 51 -28.13 5.63 -5.10
CA GLY A 51 -28.39 4.54 -6.04
C GLY A 51 -27.25 4.31 -7.04
N ASN A 52 -26.06 4.82 -6.76
CA ASN A 52 -24.88 4.62 -7.58
C ASN A 52 -23.89 3.65 -6.93
N MET A 53 -22.99 3.11 -7.74
CA MET A 53 -21.97 2.16 -7.33
C MET A 53 -20.58 2.77 -7.46
N ALA A 54 -19.72 2.53 -6.46
CA ALA A 54 -18.29 2.75 -6.56
C ALA A 54 -17.56 1.44 -6.31
N VAL A 55 -16.81 0.95 -7.28
CA VAL A 55 -15.94 -0.22 -7.15
C VAL A 55 -14.50 0.26 -7.15
N ILE A 56 -13.79 -0.05 -6.09
CA ILE A 56 -12.38 0.33 -5.88
C ILE A 56 -11.53 -0.93 -5.80
N CYS A 57 -10.21 -0.78 -5.93
CA CYS A 57 -9.28 -1.90 -5.84
C CYS A 57 -9.52 -2.96 -6.92
N MET A 58 -9.64 -2.56 -8.19
CA MET A 58 -9.88 -3.44 -9.33
C MET A 58 -8.61 -3.70 -10.18
N GLY A 59 -7.43 -3.62 -9.55
CA GLY A 59 -6.15 -3.92 -10.17
C GLY A 59 -5.66 -5.34 -9.93
N ILE A 60 -4.37 -5.54 -9.93
CA ILE A 60 -3.71 -6.78 -9.51
C ILE A 60 -3.52 -6.73 -8.00
N ASP A 61 -2.79 -5.77 -7.54
CA ASP A 61 -2.63 -5.31 -6.17
C ASP A 61 -2.84 -3.77 -6.13
N PRO A 62 -3.94 -3.32 -5.59
CA PRO A 62 -5.06 -4.08 -5.02
C PRO A 62 -6.02 -4.65 -6.08
N GLY A 63 -6.53 -5.85 -5.83
CA GLY A 63 -7.61 -6.44 -6.64
C GLY A 63 -7.54 -7.95 -6.78
N VAL A 64 -6.81 -8.46 -7.77
CA VAL A 64 -6.71 -9.91 -8.05
C VAL A 64 -6.19 -10.68 -6.83
N VAL A 65 -5.21 -10.15 -6.11
CA VAL A 65 -4.70 -10.78 -4.88
C VAL A 65 -5.77 -10.91 -3.79
N ASN A 66 -6.69 -9.94 -3.71
CA ASN A 66 -7.84 -10.02 -2.81
C ASN A 66 -8.80 -11.15 -3.21
N VAL A 67 -9.02 -11.32 -4.52
CA VAL A 67 -9.86 -12.40 -5.06
C VAL A 67 -9.23 -13.76 -4.75
N PHE A 68 -7.92 -13.91 -4.93
CA PHE A 68 -7.21 -15.14 -4.58
C PHE A 68 -7.26 -15.44 -3.09
N ALA A 69 -7.05 -14.44 -2.24
CA ALA A 69 -7.17 -14.62 -0.80
C ALA A 69 -8.60 -15.03 -0.38
N LYS A 70 -9.61 -14.42 -1.00
CA LYS A 70 -11.02 -14.79 -0.77
C LYS A 70 -11.31 -16.21 -1.25
N TYR A 71 -10.85 -16.58 -2.43
CA TYR A 71 -11.01 -17.93 -2.98
C TYR A 71 -10.35 -18.97 -2.06
N ALA A 72 -9.13 -18.71 -1.60
CA ALA A 72 -8.46 -19.60 -0.66
C ALA A 72 -9.27 -19.77 0.64
N ALA A 73 -9.81 -18.67 1.18
CA ALA A 73 -10.61 -18.70 2.41
C ALA A 73 -11.96 -19.41 2.28
N THR A 74 -12.52 -19.51 1.06
CA THR A 74 -13.85 -20.10 0.86
C THR A 74 -13.82 -21.48 0.24
N GLU A 75 -12.77 -21.82 -0.54
CA GLU A 75 -12.76 -23.03 -1.37
C GLU A 75 -11.58 -23.96 -1.05
N LEU A 76 -10.50 -23.46 -0.44
CA LEU A 76 -9.28 -24.25 -0.30
C LEU A 76 -8.89 -24.53 1.16
N LEU A 77 -9.28 -23.68 2.08
CA LEU A 77 -8.84 -23.74 3.48
C LEU A 77 -10.02 -23.72 4.43
N ASP A 78 -9.92 -24.44 5.55
CA ASP A 78 -10.93 -24.42 6.61
C ASP A 78 -10.95 -23.10 7.38
N GLU A 79 -9.77 -22.45 7.51
CA GLU A 79 -9.57 -21.16 8.16
C GLU A 79 -8.40 -20.45 7.49
N ILE A 80 -8.47 -19.14 7.36
CA ILE A 80 -7.37 -18.29 6.90
C ILE A 80 -6.95 -17.36 8.05
N THR A 81 -5.77 -17.59 8.62
CA THR A 81 -5.30 -16.83 9.78
C THR A 81 -4.36 -15.68 9.42
N GLU A 82 -3.56 -15.85 8.37
CA GLU A 82 -2.61 -14.83 7.93
C GLU A 82 -2.61 -14.70 6.40
N VAL A 83 -2.51 -13.47 5.91
CA VAL A 83 -2.30 -13.15 4.48
C VAL A 83 -1.12 -12.20 4.36
N HIS A 84 -0.12 -12.60 3.60
CA HIS A 84 1.07 -11.81 3.33
C HIS A 84 1.22 -11.63 1.82
N VAL A 85 0.86 -10.47 1.31
CA VAL A 85 1.09 -10.12 -0.09
C VAL A 85 2.54 -9.70 -0.27
N LYS A 86 3.19 -10.26 -1.29
CA LYS A 86 4.56 -9.96 -1.65
C LYS A 86 4.62 -9.69 -3.15
N ASP A 87 4.79 -8.43 -3.49
CA ASP A 87 4.98 -7.98 -4.86
C ASP A 87 6.48 -7.91 -5.17
N GLY A 88 6.89 -8.54 -6.24
CA GLY A 88 8.28 -8.57 -6.65
C GLY A 88 8.46 -9.00 -8.09
N GLY A 89 9.61 -8.66 -8.64
CA GLY A 89 9.91 -8.92 -10.02
C GLY A 89 11.40 -8.97 -10.32
N ASN A 90 11.71 -9.29 -11.57
CA ASN A 90 13.05 -9.32 -12.11
C ASN A 90 13.17 -8.41 -13.35
N LEU A 91 12.54 -7.22 -13.27
CA LEU A 91 12.60 -6.24 -14.35
C LEU A 91 14.07 -5.90 -14.67
N SER A 92 14.41 -5.95 -15.93
CA SER A 92 15.69 -5.44 -16.45
C SER A 92 15.44 -4.54 -17.64
N VAL A 93 16.23 -3.48 -17.75
CA VAL A 93 16.18 -2.55 -18.88
C VAL A 93 17.44 -2.75 -19.72
N PRO A 94 17.33 -3.19 -20.99
CA PRO A 94 18.50 -3.38 -21.84
C PRO A 94 19.30 -2.08 -22.00
N GLY A 95 20.59 -2.14 -21.68
CA GLY A 95 21.50 -1.00 -21.82
C GLY A 95 21.50 0.00 -20.66
N ALA A 96 20.72 -0.25 -19.60
CA ALA A 96 20.83 0.53 -18.35
C ALA A 96 22.14 0.20 -17.63
N ASP A 97 22.71 1.18 -16.95
CA ASP A 97 23.85 0.98 -16.06
C ASP A 97 23.37 0.18 -14.82
N PRO A 98 24.14 -0.82 -14.34
CA PRO A 98 23.79 -1.54 -13.11
C PRO A 98 23.60 -0.64 -11.87
N ASP A 99 24.21 0.54 -11.87
CA ASP A 99 24.10 1.51 -10.77
C ASP A 99 22.94 2.51 -10.97
N ASP A 100 22.23 2.45 -12.10
CA ASP A 100 21.06 3.30 -12.34
C ASP A 100 19.91 2.93 -11.39
N ILE A 101 19.28 3.95 -10.81
CA ILE A 101 18.04 3.78 -10.03
C ILE A 101 16.87 3.72 -11.01
N MET A 102 16.23 2.58 -11.08
CA MET A 102 15.09 2.37 -11.96
C MET A 102 13.77 2.31 -11.21
N PHE A 103 12.75 2.88 -11.84
CA PHE A 103 11.37 2.80 -11.38
C PHE A 103 10.57 1.95 -12.37
N GLY A 104 10.02 0.84 -11.89
CA GLY A 104 9.11 -0.01 -12.68
C GLY A 104 7.68 0.51 -12.73
N PHE A 105 7.38 1.57 -11.98
CA PHE A 105 6.04 2.14 -11.85
C PHE A 105 6.09 3.68 -11.76
N ASN A 106 4.96 4.32 -11.47
CA ASN A 106 4.90 5.77 -11.31
C ASN A 106 5.78 6.21 -10.12
N VAL A 107 6.73 7.11 -10.39
CA VAL A 107 7.73 7.56 -9.40
C VAL A 107 7.07 8.15 -8.15
N TRP A 108 6.05 8.99 -8.31
CA TRP A 108 5.38 9.63 -7.19
C TRP A 108 4.64 8.64 -6.30
N THR A 109 3.95 7.66 -6.90
CA THR A 109 3.27 6.60 -6.18
C THR A 109 4.26 5.77 -5.37
N VAL A 110 5.37 5.33 -5.99
CA VAL A 110 6.42 4.57 -5.30
C VAL A 110 7.01 5.35 -4.13
N LEU A 111 7.29 6.65 -4.33
CA LEU A 111 7.83 7.49 -3.25
C LEU A 111 6.84 7.66 -2.10
N ASP A 112 5.56 7.88 -2.39
CA ASP A 112 4.52 7.99 -1.36
C ASP A 112 4.39 6.68 -0.56
N GLU A 113 4.25 5.55 -1.22
CA GLU A 113 4.08 4.25 -0.58
C GLU A 113 5.28 3.85 0.28
N VAL A 114 6.50 4.12 -0.19
CA VAL A 114 7.74 3.68 0.45
C VAL A 114 8.17 4.60 1.57
N MET A 115 7.98 5.90 1.42
CA MET A 115 8.44 6.90 2.39
C MET A 115 7.39 7.23 3.45
N ASN A 116 6.13 6.86 3.25
CA ASN A 116 5.10 6.97 4.27
C ASN A 116 5.25 5.89 5.35
N PRO A 117 4.72 6.10 6.55
CA PRO A 117 4.50 5.02 7.49
C PRO A 117 3.63 3.97 6.82
N ASN A 118 3.96 2.71 7.04
CA ASN A 118 3.16 1.61 6.52
C ASN A 118 2.19 1.08 7.58
N VAL A 119 1.15 0.40 7.13
CA VAL A 119 0.13 -0.19 7.99
C VAL A 119 0.16 -1.70 7.84
N GLU A 120 0.17 -2.41 8.94
CA GLU A 120 -0.16 -3.83 9.00
C GLU A 120 -1.43 -4.04 9.83
N TYR A 121 -2.08 -5.17 9.64
CA TYR A 121 -3.17 -5.61 10.48
C TYR A 121 -2.72 -6.77 11.35
N ASP A 122 -2.88 -6.63 12.67
CA ASP A 122 -2.66 -7.70 13.65
C ASP A 122 -3.76 -7.63 14.72
N LYS A 123 -4.70 -8.55 14.63
CA LYS A 123 -5.86 -8.62 15.54
C LYS A 123 -5.44 -8.75 17.00
N ASP A 124 -4.37 -9.50 17.26
CA ASP A 124 -3.90 -9.78 18.63
C ASP A 124 -3.21 -8.55 19.25
N LYS A 125 -2.79 -7.61 18.41
CA LYS A 125 -2.22 -6.33 18.82
C LYS A 125 -3.21 -5.16 18.78
N GLY A 126 -4.48 -5.43 18.57
CA GLY A 126 -5.53 -4.40 18.58
C GLY A 126 -5.98 -3.90 17.21
N GLY A 127 -5.53 -4.53 16.13
CA GLY A 127 -5.99 -4.21 14.77
C GLY A 127 -4.90 -3.58 13.91
N PHE A 128 -5.15 -2.38 13.37
CA PHE A 128 -4.18 -1.71 12.52
C PHE A 128 -3.02 -1.12 13.31
N ILE A 129 -1.81 -1.44 12.87
CA ILE A 129 -0.55 -0.99 13.46
C ILE A 129 0.18 -0.16 12.44
N VAL A 130 0.60 1.04 12.83
CA VAL A 130 1.42 1.93 12.00
C VAL A 130 2.89 1.69 12.32
N GLU A 131 3.68 1.39 11.32
CA GLU A 131 5.11 1.21 11.41
C GLU A 131 5.86 2.29 10.61
N LYS A 132 7.11 2.48 10.93
CA LYS A 132 7.96 3.45 10.21
C LYS A 132 8.19 2.99 8.77
N ALA A 133 8.42 3.95 7.89
CA ALA A 133 8.92 3.69 6.54
C ALA A 133 10.11 2.71 6.56
N PHE A 134 10.20 1.88 5.55
CA PHE A 134 11.23 0.85 5.38
C PHE A 134 11.26 -0.25 6.46
N ALA A 135 10.23 -0.40 7.27
CA ALA A 135 10.14 -1.49 8.25
C ALA A 135 9.99 -2.86 7.56
N GLY A 136 10.29 -3.91 8.31
CA GLY A 136 10.03 -5.28 7.90
C GLY A 136 10.78 -5.72 6.65
N GLN A 137 11.98 -5.18 6.39
CA GLN A 137 12.84 -5.61 5.28
C GLN A 137 13.17 -7.09 5.40
N GLU A 138 13.02 -7.83 4.29
CA GLU A 138 13.41 -9.24 4.18
C GLU A 138 13.91 -9.55 2.77
N VAL A 139 14.74 -10.58 2.65
CA VAL A 139 15.07 -11.18 1.35
C VAL A 139 14.17 -12.39 1.15
N TYR A 140 13.43 -12.40 0.07
CA TYR A 140 12.47 -13.44 -0.26
C TYR A 140 12.78 -14.06 -1.62
N GLU A 141 12.77 -15.39 -1.71
CA GLU A 141 12.90 -16.12 -2.97
C GLU A 141 11.55 -16.18 -3.66
N MET A 142 11.38 -15.38 -4.69
CA MET A 142 10.17 -15.38 -5.51
C MET A 142 10.08 -16.66 -6.35
N PRO A 143 8.88 -17.20 -6.57
CA PRO A 143 8.68 -18.41 -7.33
C PRO A 143 8.98 -18.23 -8.83
N GLU A 144 8.89 -19.31 -9.58
CA GLU A 144 8.93 -19.36 -11.05
C GLU A 144 10.19 -18.74 -11.68
N GLY A 145 11.32 -18.75 -10.96
CA GLY A 145 12.60 -18.25 -11.49
C GLY A 145 12.76 -16.74 -11.46
N VAL A 146 11.86 -16.01 -10.82
CA VAL A 146 12.01 -14.57 -10.59
C VAL A 146 13.24 -14.28 -9.73
N GLY A 147 13.53 -15.17 -8.75
CA GLY A 147 14.74 -15.11 -7.94
C GLY A 147 14.57 -14.31 -6.64
N LYS A 148 15.70 -13.99 -6.02
CA LYS A 148 15.72 -13.29 -4.73
C LYS A 148 15.41 -11.81 -4.89
N ASN A 149 14.48 -11.35 -4.08
CA ASN A 149 14.07 -9.95 -4.02
C ASN A 149 14.19 -9.42 -2.59
N THR A 150 14.68 -8.20 -2.44
CA THR A 150 14.64 -7.48 -1.18
C THR A 150 13.31 -6.76 -1.06
N LEU A 151 12.50 -7.18 -0.11
CA LEU A 151 11.16 -6.68 0.13
C LEU A 151 11.15 -5.72 1.31
N VAL A 152 10.35 -4.66 1.22
CA VAL A 152 10.06 -3.74 2.33
C VAL A 152 8.55 -3.62 2.51
N LYS A 153 8.09 -3.40 3.73
CA LYS A 153 6.70 -3.05 3.98
C LYS A 153 6.43 -1.66 3.42
N VAL A 154 5.30 -1.52 2.77
CA VAL A 154 4.77 -0.24 2.31
C VAL A 154 3.31 -0.12 2.69
N GLU A 155 2.78 1.09 2.65
CA GLU A 155 1.35 1.30 2.75
C GLU A 155 0.66 0.74 1.51
N HIS A 156 -0.36 -0.10 1.71
CA HIS A 156 -1.13 -0.63 0.58
C HIS A 156 -2.55 -1.04 0.99
N GLU A 157 -3.49 -0.97 0.06
CA GLU A 157 -4.92 -1.17 0.29
C GLU A 157 -5.29 -2.58 0.73
N GLU A 158 -4.52 -3.59 0.35
CA GLU A 158 -4.80 -4.99 0.67
C GLU A 158 -4.87 -5.23 2.17
N VAL A 159 -4.00 -4.61 2.94
CA VAL A 159 -3.99 -4.77 4.40
C VAL A 159 -5.35 -4.40 4.99
N VAL A 160 -5.94 -3.31 4.49
CA VAL A 160 -7.23 -2.82 4.98
C VAL A 160 -8.39 -3.63 4.43
N THR A 161 -8.38 -3.92 3.14
CA THR A 161 -9.47 -4.65 2.49
C THR A 161 -9.52 -6.11 2.93
N MET A 162 -8.38 -6.76 3.12
CA MET A 162 -8.32 -8.12 3.66
C MET A 162 -8.79 -8.17 5.10
N ALA A 163 -8.34 -7.25 5.96
CA ALA A 163 -8.84 -7.14 7.33
C ALA A 163 -10.37 -6.98 7.36
N ARG A 164 -10.91 -6.13 6.49
CA ARG A 164 -12.34 -5.86 6.42
C ARG A 164 -13.16 -7.06 5.97
N TYR A 165 -12.72 -7.80 4.97
CA TYR A 165 -13.53 -8.81 4.30
C TYR A 165 -13.18 -10.26 4.66
N LEU A 166 -11.97 -10.52 5.18
CA LEU A 166 -11.54 -11.86 5.54
C LEU A 166 -11.57 -12.15 7.05
N SER A 167 -11.79 -11.15 7.89
CA SER A 167 -11.89 -11.37 9.35
C SER A 167 -12.96 -12.39 9.74
N GLN A 168 -14.04 -12.48 8.98
CA GLN A 168 -15.09 -13.49 9.16
C GLN A 168 -14.64 -14.92 8.85
N TYR A 169 -13.50 -15.12 8.18
CA TYR A 169 -12.89 -16.41 7.84
C TYR A 169 -11.68 -16.73 8.74
N GLY A 170 -11.51 -16.00 9.83
CA GLY A 170 -10.46 -16.27 10.81
C GLY A 170 -9.22 -15.38 10.72
N LEU A 171 -9.16 -14.44 9.77
CA LEU A 171 -7.97 -13.60 9.56
C LEU A 171 -7.57 -12.86 10.83
N LYS A 172 -6.30 -13.02 11.20
CA LYS A 172 -5.64 -12.35 12.33
C LYS A 172 -4.56 -11.39 11.90
N LYS A 173 -3.87 -11.67 10.77
CA LYS A 173 -2.79 -10.82 10.28
C LYS A 173 -2.88 -10.59 8.77
N ALA A 174 -2.56 -9.36 8.35
CA ALA A 174 -2.38 -9.01 6.96
C ALA A 174 -1.20 -8.04 6.81
N THR A 175 -0.34 -8.30 5.82
CA THR A 175 0.79 -7.42 5.47
C THR A 175 0.93 -7.32 3.96
N PHE A 176 1.49 -6.21 3.52
CA PHE A 176 1.93 -6.02 2.14
C PHE A 176 3.41 -5.63 2.10
N LYS A 177 4.15 -6.20 1.17
CA LYS A 177 5.55 -5.87 0.93
C LYS A 177 5.82 -5.81 -0.57
N ILE A 178 6.63 -4.83 -0.96
CA ILE A 178 7.06 -4.66 -2.34
C ILE A 178 8.58 -4.83 -2.46
N SER A 179 9.01 -5.37 -3.59
CA SER A 179 10.41 -5.39 -3.99
C SER A 179 10.81 -4.04 -4.57
N LEU A 180 11.91 -3.51 -4.09
CA LEU A 180 12.51 -2.29 -4.60
C LEU A 180 14.00 -2.51 -4.85
N ASP A 181 14.52 -1.74 -5.78
CA ASP A 181 15.96 -1.65 -6.02
C ASP A 181 16.70 -1.24 -4.74
N GLU A 182 17.81 -1.94 -4.42
CA GLU A 182 18.56 -1.68 -3.18
C GLU A 182 19.24 -0.31 -3.17
N ASN A 183 19.66 0.18 -4.34
CA ASN A 183 20.23 1.52 -4.47
C ASN A 183 19.14 2.57 -4.22
N LEU A 184 17.93 2.35 -4.73
CA LEU A 184 16.78 3.20 -4.44
C LEU A 184 16.46 3.24 -2.94
N ILE A 185 16.34 2.08 -2.29
CA ILE A 185 16.09 2.00 -0.83
C ILE A 185 17.17 2.77 -0.06
N THR A 186 18.43 2.60 -0.46
CA THR A 186 19.54 3.28 0.20
C THR A 186 19.48 4.79 0.03
N ALA A 187 19.25 5.26 -1.18
CA ALA A 187 19.10 6.68 -1.50
C ALA A 187 17.95 7.32 -0.72
N LEU A 188 16.78 6.67 -0.72
CA LEU A 188 15.60 7.16 0.00
C LEU A 188 15.81 7.23 1.51
N LYS A 189 16.48 6.24 2.10
CA LYS A 189 16.86 6.26 3.53
C LYS A 189 17.81 7.42 3.86
N VAL A 190 18.72 7.77 2.96
CA VAL A 190 19.61 8.93 3.14
C VAL A 190 18.82 10.23 3.07
N LEU A 191 17.95 10.39 2.06
CA LEU A 191 17.10 11.56 1.91
C LEU A 191 16.17 11.75 3.12
N ASP A 192 15.62 10.68 3.65
CA ASP A 192 14.81 10.69 4.87
C ASP A 192 15.61 11.20 6.08
N LYS A 193 16.80 10.65 6.31
CA LYS A 193 17.68 11.08 7.40
C LYS A 193 18.12 12.54 7.30
N LEU A 194 18.25 13.07 6.10
CA LEU A 194 18.58 14.47 5.84
C LEU A 194 17.35 15.40 5.96
N GLY A 195 16.15 14.85 6.19
CA GLY A 195 14.91 15.61 6.27
C GLY A 195 14.41 16.16 4.93
N LEU A 196 14.94 15.66 3.81
CA LEU A 196 14.66 16.20 2.47
C LEU A 196 13.29 15.75 1.91
N ARG A 197 12.58 14.89 2.62
CA ARG A 197 11.18 14.57 2.31
C ARG A 197 10.18 15.57 2.93
N SER A 198 10.65 16.43 3.83
CA SER A 198 9.78 17.40 4.50
C SER A 198 9.50 18.60 3.58
N ILE A 199 8.23 19.01 3.51
CA ILE A 199 7.81 20.23 2.83
C ILE A 199 7.78 21.44 3.77
N LYS A 200 8.16 21.26 5.04
CA LYS A 200 8.24 22.37 6.01
C LYS A 200 9.36 23.30 5.61
N PRO A 201 9.15 24.63 5.68
CA PRO A 201 10.24 25.58 5.51
C PRO A 201 11.36 25.31 6.49
N VAL A 202 12.59 25.26 5.99
CA VAL A 202 13.81 25.17 6.82
C VAL A 202 14.52 26.51 6.80
N GLN A 203 14.96 26.96 7.98
CA GLN A 203 15.80 28.12 8.06
C GLN A 203 17.21 27.69 7.63
N VAL A 204 17.67 28.25 6.54
CA VAL A 204 19.08 28.17 6.12
C VAL A 204 19.81 29.32 6.77
N GLY A 205 20.86 29.00 7.55
CA GLY A 205 21.66 29.97 8.28
C GLY A 205 22.43 30.95 7.39
#